data_fff869e038929537c620805497f374ce
#
_entry.id   fff869e038929537c620805497f374ce
#
_cell.length_a   1.000
_cell.length_b   1.000
_cell.length_c   1.000
_cell.angle_alpha   90.00
_cell.angle_beta   90.00
_cell.angle_gamma   90.00
#
_symmetry.space_group_name_H-M   'P 1'
#
loop_
_entity.id
_entity.type
_entity.pdbx_description
1 polymer ?
#
loop_
_entity_poly.entity_id
_entity_poly.type
_entity_poly.pdbx_seq_one_letter_code
_entity_poly.pdbx_strand_id
1 'polypeptide(L)'
;ANHTPDNSVIHFPEHDTLMMVDIVNVGWVPVFVVNLSDDIPGYLGMPATALTYPWRTLISGHLGRLGTRDDVILHQQYMADLEASAKTALATVDPTPYFQKYGAVGNMWGAVKAYLNAVGEATAAPVIEKYTGVLAAADVFTPDVAFWLMESMRLNRGIGLQVHP
;
A
#
# COMPACT_ATOMS: atom_id res chain seq x y z
N ALA A 1 -10.55 12.38 2.38
CA ALA A 1 -10.21 11.31 3.32
C ALA A 1 -8.83 10.74 2.98
N ASN A 2 -8.21 10.07 3.94
CA ASN A 2 -6.95 9.36 3.76
C ASN A 2 -6.93 8.15 4.71
N HIS A 3 -6.16 8.16 5.82
CA HIS A 3 -6.19 7.10 6.81
C HIS A 3 -7.60 6.93 7.43
N THR A 4 -8.14 8.00 8.02
CA THR A 4 -9.51 8.09 8.52
C THR A 4 -10.17 9.38 8.02
N PRO A 5 -11.52 9.53 8.08
CA PRO A 5 -12.21 10.74 7.60
C PRO A 5 -11.79 12.03 8.29
N ASP A 6 -11.34 11.94 9.53
CA ASP A 6 -10.95 13.06 10.40
C ASP A 6 -9.43 13.19 10.58
N ASN A 7 -8.62 12.37 9.90
CA ASN A 7 -7.17 12.49 9.99
C ASN A 7 -6.70 13.84 9.43
N SER A 8 -5.83 14.50 10.17
CA SER A 8 -5.42 15.88 9.95
C SER A 8 -3.90 16.01 9.80
N VAL A 9 -3.49 16.98 8.98
CA VAL A 9 -2.11 17.43 8.89
C VAL A 9 -1.99 18.74 9.65
N ILE A 10 -1.04 18.84 10.56
CA ILE A 10 -0.78 20.04 11.34
C ILE A 10 0.59 20.58 10.99
N HIS A 11 0.65 21.80 10.45
CA HIS A 11 1.89 22.46 10.12
C HIS A 11 2.24 23.52 11.18
N PHE A 12 3.45 23.43 11.72
CA PHE A 12 4.03 24.35 12.68
C PHE A 12 5.16 25.15 12.00
N PRO A 13 4.86 26.23 11.28
CA PRO A 13 5.86 26.94 10.48
C PRO A 13 7.00 27.54 11.32
N GLU A 14 6.71 27.99 12.54
CA GLU A 14 7.71 28.55 13.46
C GLU A 14 8.74 27.51 13.95
N HIS A 15 8.43 26.22 13.79
CA HIS A 15 9.28 25.09 14.20
C HIS A 15 9.78 24.26 13.01
N ASP A 16 9.55 24.69 11.77
CA ASP A 16 9.86 23.90 10.57
C ASP A 16 9.34 22.44 10.68
N THR A 17 8.16 22.24 11.29
CA THR A 17 7.64 20.91 11.65
C THR A 17 6.28 20.66 11.03
N LEU A 18 6.12 19.46 10.47
CA LEU A 18 4.84 18.91 10.02
C LEU A 18 4.48 17.71 10.91
N MET A 19 3.25 17.67 11.39
CA MET A 19 2.68 16.49 12.04
C MET A 19 1.66 15.85 11.09
N MET A 20 1.88 14.58 10.76
CA MET A 20 1.02 13.79 9.89
C MET A 20 1.06 12.34 10.39
N VAL A 21 0.14 12.01 11.28
CA VAL A 21 0.09 10.70 11.94
C VAL A 21 -0.53 9.66 11.00
N ASP A 22 -0.07 8.42 11.09
CA ASP A 22 -0.61 7.22 10.43
C ASP A 22 -0.50 7.18 8.89
N ILE A 23 0.22 8.09 8.29
CA ILE A 23 0.45 8.09 6.83
C ILE A 23 1.85 7.55 6.51
N VAL A 24 2.88 8.07 7.13
CA VAL A 24 4.27 7.65 6.90
C VAL A 24 4.81 7.00 8.16
N ASN A 25 5.13 5.72 8.09
CA ASN A 25 5.85 5.01 9.14
C ASN A 25 7.35 5.22 8.92
N VAL A 26 7.95 6.14 9.67
CA VAL A 26 9.34 6.56 9.46
C VAL A 26 10.32 5.39 9.58
N GLY A 27 10.95 5.01 8.47
CA GLY A 27 11.88 3.88 8.39
C GLY A 27 11.22 2.49 8.33
N TRP A 28 9.89 2.43 8.22
CA TRP A 28 9.11 1.19 8.13
C TRP A 28 8.19 1.20 6.91
N VAL A 29 7.79 0.01 6.46
CA VAL A 29 6.66 -0.11 5.54
C VAL A 29 5.34 0.17 6.29
N PRO A 30 4.25 0.52 5.60
CA PRO A 30 2.91 0.54 6.19
C PRO A 30 2.56 -0.83 6.80
N VAL A 31 1.80 -0.82 7.88
CA VAL A 31 1.40 -2.05 8.56
C VAL A 31 0.00 -2.49 8.13
N PHE A 32 -0.27 -3.80 8.18
CA PHE A 32 -1.60 -4.38 7.92
C PHE A 32 -2.26 -3.87 6.62
N VAL A 33 -3.48 -3.37 6.73
CA VAL A 33 -4.30 -2.84 5.62
C VAL A 33 -3.87 -1.40 5.32
N VAL A 34 -2.66 -1.21 4.76
CA VAL A 34 -2.13 0.12 4.42
C VAL A 34 -2.29 1.11 5.60
N ASN A 35 -1.71 0.78 6.74
CA ASN A 35 -1.92 1.46 8.03
C ASN A 35 -3.38 1.51 8.49
N LEU A 36 -4.21 0.52 8.18
CA LEU A 36 -5.65 0.48 8.49
C LEU A 36 -6.45 1.63 7.85
N SER A 37 -6.07 2.00 6.63
CA SER A 37 -6.68 3.14 5.94
C SER A 37 -8.07 2.83 5.40
N ASP A 38 -9.03 3.69 5.69
CA ASP A 38 -10.40 3.64 5.13
C ASP A 38 -10.43 4.07 3.65
N ASP A 39 -9.48 4.91 3.21
CA ASP A 39 -9.39 5.46 1.86
C ASP A 39 -7.96 5.31 1.31
N ILE A 40 -7.67 4.15 0.72
CA ILE A 40 -6.35 3.88 0.14
C ILE A 40 -5.98 4.88 -0.98
N PRO A 41 -6.86 5.24 -1.94
CA PRO A 41 -6.54 6.28 -2.91
C PRO A 41 -6.17 7.62 -2.29
N GLY A 42 -6.91 8.06 -1.27
CA GLY A 42 -6.59 9.28 -0.54
C GLY A 42 -5.29 9.17 0.24
N TYR A 43 -5.01 8.03 0.87
CA TYR A 43 -3.75 7.74 1.56
C TYR A 43 -2.55 7.91 0.62
N LEU A 44 -2.61 7.35 -0.59
CA LEU A 44 -1.54 7.45 -1.60
C LEU A 44 -1.20 8.88 -2.01
N GLY A 45 -2.17 9.81 -1.94
CA GLY A 45 -1.97 11.21 -2.27
C GLY A 45 -1.31 12.04 -1.16
N MET A 46 -1.34 11.56 0.08
CA MET A 46 -0.89 12.33 1.24
C MET A 46 0.60 12.66 1.28
N PRO A 47 1.53 11.76 0.91
CA PRO A 47 2.95 12.10 0.86
C PRO A 47 3.25 13.29 -0.06
N ALA A 48 2.63 13.34 -1.24
CA ALA A 48 2.78 14.47 -2.17
C ALA A 48 2.24 15.76 -1.55
N THR A 49 1.09 15.71 -0.89
CA THR A 49 0.51 16.86 -0.18
C THR A 49 1.44 17.33 0.93
N ALA A 50 1.99 16.44 1.74
CA ALA A 50 2.93 16.78 2.81
C ALA A 50 4.16 17.52 2.29
N LEU A 51 4.68 17.12 1.12
CA LEU A 51 5.85 17.72 0.50
C LEU A 51 5.62 19.12 -0.06
N THR A 52 4.37 19.59 -0.17
CA THR A 52 4.07 20.98 -0.58
C THR A 52 4.32 22.01 0.54
N TYR A 53 4.31 21.57 1.80
CA TYR A 53 4.55 22.45 2.95
C TYR A 53 6.05 22.66 3.18
N PRO A 54 6.48 23.85 3.63
CA PRO A 54 7.88 24.14 4.02
C PRO A 54 8.14 23.62 5.45
N TRP A 55 8.71 22.44 5.56
CA TRP A 55 9.10 21.81 6.83
C TRP A 55 10.39 21.02 6.68
N ARG A 56 11.06 20.73 7.79
CA ARG A 56 12.26 19.88 7.87
C ARG A 56 12.06 18.66 8.75
N THR A 57 11.20 18.75 9.76
CA THR A 57 10.95 17.66 10.72
C THR A 57 9.53 17.13 10.57
N LEU A 58 9.38 15.80 10.49
CA LEU A 58 8.09 15.12 10.47
C LEU A 58 7.84 14.45 11.82
N ILE A 59 6.65 14.70 12.38
CA ILE A 59 6.07 13.91 13.48
C ILE A 59 5.06 12.96 12.85
N SER A 60 5.42 11.68 12.75
CA SER A 60 4.60 10.67 12.06
C SER A 60 3.70 9.83 12.98
N GLY A 61 3.78 10.05 14.29
CA GLY A 61 3.06 9.26 15.31
C GLY A 61 3.90 8.10 15.81
N HIS A 62 3.46 6.90 15.58
CA HIS A 62 4.07 5.65 16.02
C HIS A 62 5.54 5.52 15.61
N LEU A 63 6.30 4.67 16.27
CA LEU A 63 7.68 4.34 15.94
C LEU A 63 8.73 5.44 16.24
N GLY A 64 9.75 5.04 16.81
CA GLY A 64 10.77 5.64 17.65
C GLY A 64 11.57 6.86 17.20
N ARG A 65 11.42 7.44 16.00
CA ARG A 65 12.17 8.63 15.59
C ARG A 65 11.34 9.63 14.81
N LEU A 66 11.78 10.88 14.84
CA LEU A 66 11.28 11.90 13.93
C LEU A 66 11.71 11.60 12.49
N GLY A 67 10.88 12.00 11.54
CA GLY A 67 11.12 11.84 10.12
C GLY A 67 11.71 13.07 9.45
N THR A 68 12.16 12.85 8.22
CA THR A 68 12.66 13.86 7.30
C THR A 68 11.87 13.84 6.00
N ARG A 69 12.15 14.78 5.11
CA ARG A 69 11.55 14.77 3.75
C ARG A 69 11.93 13.52 2.97
N ASP A 70 13.14 13.00 3.17
CA ASP A 70 13.61 11.78 2.50
C ASP A 70 12.82 10.55 2.94
N ASP A 71 12.39 10.48 4.21
CA ASP A 71 11.49 9.40 4.68
C ASP A 71 10.14 9.43 3.96
N VAL A 72 9.59 10.62 3.72
CA VAL A 72 8.33 10.78 2.98
C VAL A 72 8.51 10.40 1.51
N ILE A 73 9.61 10.80 0.89
CA ILE A 73 9.95 10.45 -0.50
C ILE A 73 10.15 8.94 -0.64
N LEU A 74 10.87 8.32 0.30
CA LEU A 74 11.09 6.87 0.31
C LEU A 74 9.76 6.09 0.46
N HIS A 75 8.87 6.55 1.35
CA HIS A 75 7.54 5.97 1.49
C HIS A 75 6.73 6.10 0.18
N GLN A 76 6.77 7.28 -0.46
CA GLN A 76 6.09 7.50 -1.74
C GLN A 76 6.62 6.56 -2.84
N GLN A 77 7.93 6.35 -2.91
CA GLN A 77 8.57 5.41 -3.85
C GLN A 77 8.12 3.97 -3.59
N TYR A 78 8.11 3.54 -2.32
CA TYR A 78 7.63 2.21 -1.93
C TYR A 78 6.18 1.98 -2.40
N MET A 79 5.29 2.92 -2.17
CA MET A 79 3.90 2.80 -2.59
C MET A 79 3.75 2.81 -4.12
N ALA A 80 4.55 3.62 -4.82
CA ALA A 80 4.55 3.65 -6.29
C ALA A 80 5.06 2.33 -6.91
N ASP A 81 6.07 1.71 -6.30
CA ASP A 81 6.57 0.39 -6.73
C ASP A 81 5.52 -0.70 -6.50
N LEU A 82 4.80 -0.66 -5.39
CA LEU A 82 3.68 -1.57 -5.15
C LEU A 82 2.55 -1.39 -6.17
N GLU A 83 2.18 -0.14 -6.50
CA GLU A 83 1.18 0.12 -7.55
C GLU A 83 1.63 -0.42 -8.93
N ALA A 84 2.89 -0.22 -9.29
CA ALA A 84 3.45 -0.72 -10.54
C ALA A 84 3.47 -2.26 -10.57
N SER A 85 3.90 -2.88 -9.47
CA SER A 85 3.91 -4.34 -9.31
C SER A 85 2.50 -4.92 -9.37
N ALA A 86 1.52 -4.30 -8.70
CA ALA A 86 0.12 -4.73 -8.73
C ALA A 86 -0.48 -4.67 -10.14
N LYS A 87 -0.21 -3.62 -10.90
CA LYS A 87 -0.63 -3.53 -12.31
C LYS A 87 -0.06 -4.69 -13.14
N THR A 88 1.21 -4.99 -12.96
CA THR A 88 1.88 -6.10 -13.66
C THR A 88 1.28 -7.44 -13.23
N ALA A 89 1.12 -7.69 -11.94
CA ALA A 89 0.57 -8.94 -11.43
C ALA A 89 -0.88 -9.17 -11.90
N LEU A 90 -1.73 -8.15 -11.85
CA LEU A 90 -3.10 -8.22 -12.37
C LEU A 90 -3.18 -8.53 -13.87
N ALA A 91 -2.18 -8.10 -14.64
CA ALA A 91 -2.12 -8.34 -16.09
C ALA A 91 -1.51 -9.70 -16.46
N THR A 92 -0.70 -10.31 -15.59
CA THR A 92 0.14 -11.45 -15.97
C THR A 92 -0.17 -12.75 -15.22
N VAL A 93 -0.76 -12.69 -14.01
CA VAL A 93 -1.13 -13.91 -13.27
C VAL A 93 -2.32 -14.58 -13.95
N ASP A 94 -2.09 -15.79 -14.45
CA ASP A 94 -3.14 -16.58 -15.14
C ASP A 94 -4.18 -17.10 -14.12
N PRO A 95 -5.46 -16.73 -14.25
CA PRO A 95 -6.53 -17.24 -13.39
C PRO A 95 -6.89 -18.71 -13.65
N THR A 96 -6.59 -19.24 -14.84
CA THR A 96 -7.07 -20.54 -15.34
C THR A 96 -6.80 -21.69 -14.36
N PRO A 97 -5.59 -21.88 -13.80
CA PRO A 97 -5.31 -23.01 -12.91
C PRO A 97 -6.21 -23.02 -11.64
N TYR A 98 -6.52 -21.84 -11.12
CA TYR A 98 -7.34 -21.71 -9.92
C TYR A 98 -8.80 -22.07 -10.19
N PHE A 99 -9.34 -21.56 -11.31
CA PHE A 99 -10.72 -21.86 -11.72
C PHE A 99 -10.89 -23.31 -12.13
N GLN A 100 -9.92 -23.94 -12.76
CA GLN A 100 -9.94 -25.37 -13.06
C GLN A 100 -9.96 -26.21 -11.78
N LYS A 101 -9.05 -25.91 -10.84
CA LYS A 101 -8.93 -26.65 -9.57
C LYS A 101 -10.18 -26.59 -8.71
N TYR A 102 -10.69 -25.39 -8.46
CA TYR A 102 -11.80 -25.17 -7.55
C TYR A 102 -13.17 -25.28 -8.24
N GLY A 103 -13.24 -24.96 -9.53
CA GLY A 103 -14.46 -25.11 -10.34
C GLY A 103 -14.88 -26.55 -10.51
N ALA A 104 -13.93 -27.48 -10.59
CA ALA A 104 -14.21 -28.91 -10.67
C ALA A 104 -15.03 -29.46 -9.47
N VAL A 105 -14.98 -28.78 -8.32
CA VAL A 105 -15.73 -29.12 -7.11
C VAL A 105 -16.81 -28.08 -6.78
N GLY A 106 -17.16 -27.20 -7.72
CA GLY A 106 -18.19 -26.18 -7.55
C GLY A 106 -17.83 -25.04 -6.57
N ASN A 107 -16.56 -24.91 -6.16
CA ASN A 107 -16.12 -23.87 -5.22
C ASN A 107 -15.56 -22.63 -5.93
N MET A 108 -16.44 -21.86 -6.56
CA MET A 108 -16.03 -20.63 -7.31
C MET A 108 -15.41 -19.56 -6.40
N TRP A 109 -15.91 -19.40 -5.16
CA TRP A 109 -15.31 -18.43 -4.23
C TRP A 109 -13.91 -18.84 -3.78
N GLY A 110 -13.65 -20.14 -3.65
CA GLY A 110 -12.31 -20.68 -3.43
C GLY A 110 -11.36 -20.37 -4.60
N ALA A 111 -11.86 -20.45 -5.86
CA ALA A 111 -11.09 -20.09 -7.04
C ALA A 111 -10.70 -18.60 -7.03
N VAL A 112 -11.67 -17.71 -6.82
CA VAL A 112 -11.45 -16.25 -6.72
C VAL A 112 -10.44 -15.93 -5.63
N LYS A 113 -10.62 -16.50 -4.42
CA LYS A 113 -9.70 -16.24 -3.29
C LYS A 113 -8.27 -16.69 -3.61
N ALA A 114 -8.12 -17.89 -4.17
CA ALA A 114 -6.79 -18.43 -4.50
C ALA A 114 -6.10 -17.62 -5.59
N TYR A 115 -6.82 -17.20 -6.62
CA TYR A 115 -6.31 -16.32 -7.66
C TYR A 115 -5.86 -14.97 -7.10
N LEU A 116 -6.73 -14.30 -6.31
CA LEU A 116 -6.38 -12.99 -5.75
C LEU A 116 -5.21 -13.05 -4.75
N ASN A 117 -5.08 -14.14 -4.00
CA ASN A 117 -3.90 -14.37 -3.18
C ASN A 117 -2.62 -14.47 -4.03
N ALA A 118 -2.67 -15.22 -5.15
CA ALA A 118 -1.51 -15.33 -6.04
C ALA A 118 -1.14 -13.99 -6.71
N VAL A 119 -2.13 -13.17 -7.05
CA VAL A 119 -1.89 -11.80 -7.52
C VAL A 119 -1.24 -10.95 -6.42
N GLY A 120 -1.72 -11.04 -5.18
CA GLY A 120 -1.13 -10.34 -4.03
C GLY A 120 0.32 -10.77 -3.78
N GLU A 121 0.61 -12.06 -3.82
CA GLU A 121 1.96 -12.61 -3.67
C GLU A 121 2.89 -12.13 -4.80
N ALA A 122 2.43 -12.17 -6.05
CA ALA A 122 3.18 -11.66 -7.20
C ALA A 122 3.41 -10.14 -7.13
N THR A 123 2.48 -9.40 -6.52
CA THR A 123 2.63 -7.98 -6.26
C THR A 123 3.70 -7.72 -5.20
N ALA A 124 3.70 -8.49 -4.12
CA ALA A 124 4.59 -8.28 -2.98
C ALA A 124 6.05 -8.66 -3.28
N ALA A 125 6.29 -9.77 -3.98
CA ALA A 125 7.60 -10.38 -4.11
C ALA A 125 8.73 -9.44 -4.57
N PRO A 126 8.61 -8.69 -5.70
CA PRO A 126 9.70 -7.81 -6.14
C PRO A 126 9.89 -6.60 -5.22
N VAL A 127 8.84 -6.19 -4.50
CA VAL A 127 8.92 -5.07 -3.57
C VAL A 127 9.59 -5.50 -2.26
N ILE A 128 9.30 -6.70 -1.76
CA ILE A 128 10.02 -7.29 -0.62
C ILE A 128 11.51 -7.37 -0.94
N GLU A 129 11.88 -7.91 -2.10
CA GLU A 129 13.27 -8.02 -2.53
C GLU A 129 13.97 -6.64 -2.53
N LYS A 130 13.32 -5.63 -3.08
CA LYS A 130 13.88 -4.28 -3.17
C LYS A 130 14.03 -3.57 -1.82
N TYR A 131 13.07 -3.76 -0.91
CA TYR A 131 13.00 -2.96 0.31
C TYR A 131 13.48 -3.69 1.57
N THR A 132 13.77 -4.99 1.50
CA THR A 132 14.42 -5.71 2.60
C THR A 132 15.78 -5.09 2.90
N GLY A 133 15.99 -4.70 4.16
CA GLY A 133 17.20 -3.97 4.59
C GLY A 133 17.16 -2.45 4.33
N VAL A 134 16.13 -1.93 3.64
CA VAL A 134 15.91 -0.50 3.42
C VAL A 134 14.82 0.04 4.35
N LEU A 135 13.67 -0.64 4.39
CA LEU A 135 12.57 -0.36 5.29
C LEU A 135 12.35 -1.53 6.25
N ALA A 136 12.14 -1.25 7.52
CA ALA A 136 11.86 -2.27 8.51
C ALA A 136 10.54 -3.00 8.20
N ALA A 137 10.49 -4.29 8.52
CA ALA A 137 9.35 -5.19 8.34
C ALA A 137 8.83 -5.31 6.89
N ALA A 138 9.70 -5.07 5.89
CA ALA A 138 9.33 -5.20 4.49
C ALA A 138 8.85 -6.62 4.14
N ASP A 139 9.47 -7.65 4.70
CA ASP A 139 9.08 -9.05 4.53
C ASP A 139 7.81 -9.43 5.31
N VAL A 140 7.50 -8.70 6.38
CA VAL A 140 6.38 -9.01 7.28
C VAL A 140 5.07 -8.41 6.78
N PHE A 141 5.04 -7.11 6.49
CA PHE A 141 3.80 -6.39 6.18
C PHE A 141 3.56 -6.11 4.70
N THR A 142 4.61 -6.15 3.85
CA THR A 142 4.38 -5.94 2.40
C THR A 142 3.38 -6.92 1.79
N PRO A 143 3.29 -8.21 2.18
CA PRO A 143 2.24 -9.11 1.66
C PRO A 143 0.82 -8.58 1.90
N ASP A 144 0.53 -8.10 3.10
CA ASP A 144 -0.79 -7.55 3.44
C ASP A 144 -1.05 -6.23 2.69
N VAL A 145 -0.07 -5.31 2.72
CA VAL A 145 -0.17 -4.02 2.02
C VAL A 145 -0.37 -4.22 0.53
N ALA A 146 0.37 -5.15 -0.09
CA ALA A 146 0.26 -5.48 -1.51
C ALA A 146 -1.13 -6.02 -1.87
N PHE A 147 -1.67 -6.94 -1.05
CA PHE A 147 -2.99 -7.50 -1.27
C PHE A 147 -4.08 -6.42 -1.23
N TRP A 148 -4.08 -5.58 -0.20
CA TRP A 148 -5.12 -4.56 -0.05
C TRP A 148 -4.99 -3.40 -1.03
N LEU A 149 -3.76 -3.01 -1.39
CA LEU A 149 -3.52 -2.03 -2.45
C LEU A 149 -4.03 -2.56 -3.81
N MET A 150 -3.70 -3.79 -4.15
CA MET A 150 -4.18 -4.47 -5.36
C MET A 150 -5.70 -4.53 -5.40
N GLU A 151 -6.36 -4.93 -4.29
CA GLU A 151 -7.83 -4.95 -4.20
C GLU A 151 -8.44 -3.55 -4.36
N SER A 152 -7.84 -2.53 -3.74
CA SER A 152 -8.27 -1.14 -3.93
C SER A 152 -8.18 -0.69 -5.39
N MET A 153 -7.08 -1.04 -6.06
CA MET A 153 -6.90 -0.71 -7.49
C MET A 153 -7.91 -1.44 -8.37
N ARG A 154 -8.18 -2.71 -8.10
CA ARG A 154 -9.15 -3.51 -8.83
C ARG A 154 -10.57 -2.95 -8.69
N LEU A 155 -10.96 -2.59 -7.47
CA LEU A 155 -12.31 -2.11 -7.16
C LEU A 155 -12.53 -0.64 -7.58
N ASN A 156 -11.56 0.23 -7.28
CA ASN A 156 -11.73 1.68 -7.46
C ASN A 156 -11.30 2.19 -8.84
N ARG A 157 -10.39 1.47 -9.52
CA ARG A 157 -9.85 1.90 -10.82
C ARG A 157 -10.24 0.97 -11.97
N GLY A 158 -11.00 -0.09 -11.70
CA GLY A 158 -11.42 -1.06 -12.71
C GLY A 158 -10.25 -1.80 -13.37
N ILE A 159 -9.10 -1.92 -12.69
CA ILE A 159 -7.92 -2.62 -13.18
C ILE A 159 -8.03 -4.10 -12.78
N GLY A 160 -7.91 -5.01 -13.76
CA GLY A 160 -7.92 -6.46 -13.53
C GLY A 160 -9.19 -7.14 -13.99
N LEU A 161 -9.36 -8.40 -13.57
CA LEU A 161 -10.43 -9.28 -14.03
C LEU A 161 -11.80 -8.67 -13.70
N GLN A 162 -12.47 -8.13 -14.72
CA GLN A 162 -13.89 -7.81 -14.63
C GLN A 162 -14.65 -9.14 -14.82
N VAL A 163 -15.01 -9.77 -13.70
CA VAL A 163 -15.96 -10.88 -13.75
C VAL A 163 -17.32 -10.25 -13.98
N HIS A 164 -17.73 -10.15 -15.23
CA HIS A 164 -19.13 -9.87 -15.56
C HIS A 164 -19.96 -11.11 -15.20
N PRO A 165 -21.07 -10.94 -14.49
CA PRO A 165 -21.98 -12.04 -14.15
C PRO A 165 -22.60 -12.68 -15.39
#